data_51184c5651e177d13d26e7b7307eb0dc
#
_entry.id   51184c5651e177d13d26e7b7307eb0dc
#
_cell.length_a   1.000
_cell.length_b   1.000
_cell.length_c   1.000
_cell.angle_alpha   90.00
_cell.angle_beta   90.00
_cell.angle_gamma   90.00
#
_symmetry.space_group_name_H-M   'P 1'
#
loop_
_entity.id
_entity.type
_entity.pdbx_description
1 polymer ?
#
loop_
_entity_poly.entity_id
_entity_poly.type
_entity_poly.pdbx_seq_one_letter_code
_entity_poly.pdbx_strand_id
1 'polypeptide(L)'
;MKRLKKAALAVACAAVLCSVFSGCGGDKKDTAKAAPAEEKVLTVYTARSESLNNLVIPAFEKETGIKVNVIVAGTGPLVKRVASEKDNPQGDILWAADQTMLDSQKELFEKYVSPEDANMIDAAKNKTGYFSPAFADPTVFIVNKKLAGDMKIAGFDNLLNPALKGKIACGDPANSSSAFQVLMAMLYAKGKDGDPMSPEAWAYVDNFIKNVDGKFLNSSGAVHKGAADGEYTVGLTWEDPAATYVKNGADVEVVFPKEGAIFPGESVQIIKGAKHMENAKKFIDFMLSQKIQEAAGKTLTVRPLRKGVKLADYMTPQDTIALFKNYDEGWVAAHKKEVVAEWNKHLENSRQ
;
A
#
# COMPACT_ATOMS: atom_id res chain seq x y z
N MET A 1 31.60 -61.06 4.86
CA MET A 1 32.64 -61.61 5.77
C MET A 1 33.11 -60.51 6.69
N LYS A 2 33.14 -60.89 8.01
CA LYS A 2 33.79 -60.24 9.16
C LYS A 2 33.24 -58.86 9.59
N ARG A 3 32.36 -58.79 10.58
CA ARG A 3 32.49 -58.85 12.09
C ARG A 3 33.04 -57.57 12.66
N LEU A 4 32.14 -56.82 13.35
CA LEU A 4 32.02 -56.60 14.81
C LEU A 4 33.27 -56.05 15.50
N LYS A 5 33.13 -54.94 16.20
CA LYS A 5 33.31 -54.89 17.63
C LYS A 5 32.70 -53.65 18.29
N LYS A 6 31.90 -53.92 19.31
CA LYS A 6 31.36 -53.02 20.32
C LYS A 6 32.47 -52.63 21.30
N ALA A 7 32.39 -51.44 21.86
CA ALA A 7 32.89 -51.21 23.21
C ALA A 7 32.05 -50.08 23.88
N ALA A 8 31.28 -50.47 24.86
CA ALA A 8 30.67 -49.62 25.84
C ALA A 8 31.68 -49.39 26.98
N LEU A 9 31.70 -48.22 27.56
CA LEU A 9 32.21 -48.06 28.92
C LEU A 9 31.37 -47.01 29.66
N ALA A 10 30.99 -47.42 30.83
CA ALA A 10 30.01 -46.83 31.73
C ALA A 10 30.69 -46.01 32.86
N VAL A 11 29.93 -45.05 33.44
CA VAL A 11 29.79 -44.69 34.85
C VAL A 11 30.97 -44.02 35.58
N ALA A 12 30.73 -42.81 36.09
CA ALA A 12 31.03 -42.50 37.49
C ALA A 12 30.13 -41.33 37.98
N CYS A 13 29.24 -41.66 38.91
CA CYS A 13 28.55 -40.76 39.83
C CYS A 13 29.54 -40.23 40.85
N ALA A 14 29.45 -38.96 41.23
CA ALA A 14 29.89 -38.48 42.54
C ALA A 14 28.88 -37.45 43.06
N ALA A 15 28.09 -37.89 44.01
CA ALA A 15 27.27 -37.06 44.88
C ALA A 15 28.16 -36.50 46.02
N VAL A 16 28.02 -35.20 46.31
CA VAL A 16 28.42 -34.67 47.63
C VAL A 16 27.24 -33.90 48.21
N LEU A 17 26.81 -34.38 49.36
CA LEU A 17 25.74 -33.86 50.21
C LEU A 17 26.27 -32.80 51.20
N CYS A 18 25.36 -31.92 51.57
CA CYS A 18 25.19 -31.24 52.87
C CYS A 18 26.05 -30.03 53.22
N SER A 19 25.38 -28.90 53.40
CA SER A 19 25.25 -28.34 54.75
C SER A 19 24.11 -27.34 54.84
N VAL A 20 23.25 -27.60 55.78
CA VAL A 20 22.10 -26.80 56.24
C VAL A 20 22.64 -25.67 57.11
N PHE A 21 22.19 -24.42 56.86
CA PHE A 21 22.10 -23.43 57.95
C PHE A 21 20.83 -22.62 57.78
N SER A 22 19.98 -22.71 58.76
CA SER A 22 18.77 -21.93 58.98
C SER A 22 19.13 -20.46 59.27
N GLY A 23 18.39 -19.55 58.64
CA GLY A 23 18.37 -18.14 59.00
C GLY A 23 17.02 -17.54 58.58
N CYS A 24 16.18 -17.27 59.56
CA CYS A 24 14.89 -16.58 59.41
C CYS A 24 15.04 -15.12 58.96
N GLY A 25 14.09 -14.68 58.17
CA GLY A 25 13.60 -13.31 58.19
C GLY A 25 13.74 -12.55 56.89
N GLY A 26 12.62 -12.14 56.30
CA GLY A 26 12.57 -10.96 55.50
C GLY A 26 12.08 -11.17 54.05
N ASP A 27 10.88 -10.70 53.83
CA ASP A 27 10.27 -10.22 52.56
C ASP A 27 10.45 -11.06 51.30
N LYS A 28 9.38 -11.76 50.98
CA LYS A 28 9.09 -12.21 49.60
C LYS A 28 8.90 -10.98 48.73
N LYS A 29 9.95 -10.45 48.11
CA LYS A 29 9.84 -9.75 46.85
C LYS A 29 9.55 -10.78 45.80
N ASP A 30 8.31 -10.79 45.29
CA ASP A 30 7.97 -11.42 44.04
C ASP A 30 8.83 -10.81 42.94
N THR A 31 9.96 -11.44 42.67
CA THR A 31 10.71 -11.20 41.45
C THR A 31 9.89 -11.81 40.31
N ALA A 32 9.01 -10.99 39.73
CA ALA A 32 8.41 -11.31 38.45
C ALA A 32 9.56 -11.65 37.49
N LYS A 33 9.63 -12.93 37.09
CA LYS A 33 10.58 -13.42 36.12
C LYS A 33 10.37 -12.62 34.87
N ALA A 34 11.27 -11.72 34.49
CA ALA A 34 11.24 -10.97 33.28
C ALA A 34 11.04 -11.97 32.12
N ALA A 35 10.03 -11.75 31.29
CA ALA A 35 9.85 -12.55 30.09
C ALA A 35 11.17 -12.53 29.27
N PRO A 36 11.53 -13.63 28.60
CA PRO A 36 12.72 -13.65 27.75
C PRO A 36 12.64 -12.48 26.77
N ALA A 37 13.76 -11.75 26.62
CA ALA A 37 13.81 -10.66 25.65
C ALA A 37 13.52 -11.23 24.26
N GLU A 38 12.63 -10.57 23.52
CA GLU A 38 12.26 -10.95 22.16
C GLU A 38 13.49 -10.93 21.25
N GLU A 39 13.60 -11.91 20.37
CA GLU A 39 14.70 -11.96 19.39
C GLU A 39 14.70 -10.70 18.53
N LYS A 40 15.90 -10.17 18.22
CA LYS A 40 16.04 -8.96 17.37
C LYS A 40 15.89 -9.30 15.89
N VAL A 41 14.76 -9.84 15.52
CA VAL A 41 14.41 -10.20 14.16
C VAL A 41 12.96 -9.80 13.87
N LEU A 42 12.64 -9.52 12.60
CA LEU A 42 11.30 -9.21 12.12
C LEU A 42 11.14 -9.76 10.70
N THR A 43 10.02 -10.41 10.41
CA THR A 43 9.69 -10.88 9.06
C THR A 43 8.60 -10.01 8.45
N VAL A 44 8.92 -9.32 7.36
CA VAL A 44 8.02 -8.37 6.67
C VAL A 44 7.63 -8.92 5.31
N TYR A 45 6.34 -9.11 5.10
CA TYR A 45 5.75 -9.39 3.80
C TYR A 45 5.38 -8.07 3.14
N THR A 46 5.93 -7.76 1.96
CA THR A 46 5.71 -6.47 1.31
C THR A 46 5.44 -6.59 -0.19
N ALA A 47 4.53 -5.74 -0.67
CA ALA A 47 4.27 -5.52 -2.09
C ALA A 47 4.78 -4.13 -2.54
N ARG A 48 5.55 -3.45 -1.69
CA ARG A 48 6.02 -2.07 -1.95
C ARG A 48 7.17 -2.04 -2.94
N SER A 49 7.36 -0.86 -3.54
CA SER A 49 8.46 -0.61 -4.47
C SER A 49 9.82 -0.83 -3.80
N GLU A 50 10.81 -1.20 -4.60
CA GLU A 50 12.18 -1.37 -4.13
C GLU A 50 12.73 -0.10 -3.49
N SER A 51 12.42 1.08 -4.06
CA SER A 51 12.85 2.37 -3.54
C SER A 51 12.36 2.62 -2.12
N LEU A 52 11.10 2.28 -1.83
CA LEU A 52 10.50 2.44 -0.51
C LEU A 52 11.07 1.42 0.49
N ASN A 53 11.23 0.17 0.08
CA ASN A 53 11.89 -0.86 0.90
C ASN A 53 13.33 -0.46 1.24
N ASN A 54 14.10 0.05 0.28
CA ASN A 54 15.49 0.49 0.46
C ASN A 54 15.62 1.74 1.33
N LEU A 55 14.58 2.57 1.42
CA LEU A 55 14.56 3.69 2.37
C LEU A 55 14.29 3.20 3.80
N VAL A 56 13.24 2.38 3.97
CA VAL A 56 12.69 2.05 5.29
C VAL A 56 13.49 0.98 6.00
N ILE A 57 13.76 -0.15 5.34
CA ILE A 57 14.33 -1.33 5.97
C ILE A 57 15.73 -1.06 6.58
N PRO A 58 16.71 -0.55 5.82
CA PRO A 58 18.04 -0.28 6.38
C PRO A 58 18.03 0.78 7.48
N ALA A 59 17.12 1.77 7.37
CA ALA A 59 16.99 2.81 8.38
C ALA A 59 16.41 2.26 9.70
N PHE A 60 15.42 1.35 9.63
CA PHE A 60 14.86 0.64 10.78
C PHE A 60 15.91 -0.26 11.45
N GLU A 61 16.61 -1.07 10.66
CA GLU A 61 17.69 -1.95 11.18
C GLU A 61 18.78 -1.16 11.90
N LYS A 62 19.20 -0.04 11.29
CA LYS A 62 20.23 0.84 11.87
C LYS A 62 19.81 1.46 13.20
N GLU A 63 18.54 1.84 13.32
CA GLU A 63 18.02 2.52 14.50
C GLU A 63 17.76 1.56 15.65
N THR A 64 17.21 0.39 15.34
CA THR A 64 16.70 -0.55 16.35
C THR A 64 17.64 -1.72 16.64
N GLY A 65 18.55 -2.02 15.73
CA GLY A 65 19.35 -3.24 15.73
C GLY A 65 18.55 -4.51 15.46
N ILE A 66 17.28 -4.38 15.04
CA ILE A 66 16.40 -5.49 14.66
C ILE A 66 16.66 -5.83 13.19
N LYS A 67 16.99 -7.10 12.89
CA LYS A 67 17.17 -7.56 11.51
C LYS A 67 15.84 -7.85 10.83
N VAL A 68 15.70 -7.41 9.57
CA VAL A 68 14.44 -7.55 8.82
C VAL A 68 14.61 -8.58 7.70
N ASN A 69 13.84 -9.66 7.78
CA ASN A 69 13.69 -10.62 6.70
C ASN A 69 12.55 -10.16 5.79
N VAL A 70 12.86 -9.79 4.55
CA VAL A 70 11.88 -9.25 3.61
C VAL A 70 11.43 -10.32 2.63
N ILE A 71 10.12 -10.49 2.48
CA ILE A 71 9.51 -11.34 1.45
C ILE A 71 8.67 -10.46 0.55
N VAL A 72 9.12 -10.32 -0.70
CA VAL A 72 8.48 -9.48 -1.71
C VAL A 72 7.61 -10.35 -2.62
N ALA A 73 6.34 -9.99 -2.75
CA ALA A 73 5.41 -10.57 -3.71
C ALA A 73 4.23 -9.62 -3.98
N GLY A 74 3.37 -9.95 -4.92
CA GLY A 74 2.15 -9.18 -5.15
C GLY A 74 1.19 -9.27 -3.95
N THR A 75 0.37 -8.23 -3.76
CA THR A 75 -0.57 -8.11 -2.62
C THR A 75 -1.47 -9.35 -2.47
N GLY A 76 -2.11 -9.80 -3.54
CA GLY A 76 -3.00 -10.97 -3.50
C GLY A 76 -2.32 -12.26 -3.02
N PRO A 77 -1.17 -12.64 -3.60
CA PRO A 77 -0.35 -13.75 -3.09
C PRO A 77 0.05 -13.61 -1.62
N LEU A 78 0.44 -12.41 -1.15
CA LEU A 78 0.82 -12.20 0.25
C LEU A 78 -0.36 -12.35 1.20
N VAL A 79 -1.52 -11.80 0.87
CA VAL A 79 -2.75 -11.96 1.68
C VAL A 79 -3.17 -13.44 1.76
N LYS A 80 -3.12 -14.17 0.64
CA LYS A 80 -3.37 -15.62 0.62
C LYS A 80 -2.37 -16.38 1.49
N ARG A 81 -1.10 -15.97 1.49
CA ARG A 81 -0.06 -16.56 2.32
C ARG A 81 -0.36 -16.35 3.80
N VAL A 82 -0.68 -15.13 4.23
CA VAL A 82 -1.08 -14.84 5.62
C VAL A 82 -2.25 -15.72 6.03
N ALA A 83 -3.27 -15.84 5.18
CA ALA A 83 -4.43 -16.68 5.46
C ALA A 83 -4.08 -18.18 5.57
N SER A 84 -3.16 -18.67 4.73
CA SER A 84 -2.71 -20.08 4.78
C SER A 84 -1.84 -20.40 6.00
N GLU A 85 -1.12 -19.40 6.53
CA GLU A 85 -0.23 -19.51 7.68
C GLU A 85 -0.91 -19.16 9.01
N LYS A 86 -2.23 -18.89 9.04
CA LYS A 86 -2.96 -18.36 10.21
C LYS A 86 -2.76 -19.15 11.52
N ASP A 87 -2.59 -20.48 11.42
CA ASP A 87 -2.41 -21.36 12.58
C ASP A 87 -0.94 -21.46 13.03
N ASN A 88 0.00 -21.01 12.21
CA ASN A 88 1.43 -20.91 12.51
C ASN A 88 2.08 -19.80 11.67
N PRO A 89 1.87 -18.53 12.01
CA PRO A 89 2.39 -17.41 11.24
C PRO A 89 3.91 -17.44 11.09
N GLN A 90 4.38 -17.19 9.86
CA GLN A 90 5.80 -17.11 9.54
C GLN A 90 6.22 -15.65 9.30
N GLY A 91 5.26 -14.76 9.08
CA GLY A 91 5.47 -13.32 8.98
C GLY A 91 4.98 -12.61 10.24
N ASP A 92 5.57 -11.46 10.53
CA ASP A 92 5.18 -10.57 11.62
C ASP A 92 4.37 -9.38 11.12
N ILE A 93 4.77 -8.84 9.96
CA ILE A 93 4.16 -7.67 9.32
C ILE A 93 3.68 -8.03 7.91
N LEU A 94 2.50 -7.55 7.57
CA LEU A 94 2.09 -7.36 6.18
C LEU A 94 2.15 -5.86 5.86
N TRP A 95 3.03 -5.45 4.96
CA TRP A 95 3.12 -4.10 4.43
C TRP A 95 2.69 -4.11 2.96
N ALA A 96 1.40 -4.17 2.77
CA ALA A 96 0.78 -4.31 1.47
C ALA A 96 -0.72 -3.99 1.56
N ALA A 97 -1.33 -3.69 0.45
CA ALA A 97 -2.75 -3.37 0.28
C ALA A 97 -3.20 -2.07 0.95
N ASP A 98 -4.37 -1.65 0.55
CA ASP A 98 -5.15 -0.64 1.23
C ASP A 98 -6.08 -1.28 2.29
N GLN A 99 -6.59 -0.44 3.16
CA GLN A 99 -7.45 -0.82 4.26
C GLN A 99 -8.73 -1.54 3.77
N THR A 100 -9.31 -1.12 2.66
CA THR A 100 -10.53 -1.70 2.10
C THR A 100 -10.38 -3.12 1.60
N MET A 101 -9.22 -3.43 0.98
CA MET A 101 -8.94 -4.79 0.55
C MET A 101 -8.81 -5.74 1.74
N LEU A 102 -8.33 -5.25 2.89
CA LEU A 102 -8.03 -6.05 4.06
C LEU A 102 -9.20 -6.13 5.07
N ASP A 103 -10.16 -5.22 5.02
CA ASP A 103 -11.23 -5.13 6.03
C ASP A 103 -12.07 -6.41 6.11
N SER A 104 -12.33 -7.05 4.97
CA SER A 104 -13.03 -8.34 4.92
C SER A 104 -12.25 -9.53 5.52
N GLN A 105 -10.98 -9.32 5.88
CA GLN A 105 -10.06 -10.33 6.41
C GLN A 105 -9.33 -9.82 7.66
N LYS A 106 -9.91 -8.85 8.37
CA LYS A 106 -9.29 -8.23 9.54
C LYS A 106 -8.98 -9.20 10.69
N GLU A 107 -9.65 -10.36 10.72
CA GLU A 107 -9.37 -11.42 11.66
C GLU A 107 -7.97 -12.05 11.50
N LEU A 108 -7.31 -11.81 10.37
CA LEU A 108 -5.92 -12.24 10.12
C LEU A 108 -4.88 -11.31 10.75
N PHE A 109 -5.31 -10.20 11.36
CA PHE A 109 -4.42 -9.17 11.88
C PHE A 109 -4.65 -8.89 13.36
N GLU A 110 -3.61 -8.37 14.03
CA GLU A 110 -3.68 -7.90 15.41
C GLU A 110 -4.12 -6.44 15.47
N LYS A 111 -4.82 -6.10 16.55
CA LYS A 111 -5.15 -4.70 16.83
C LYS A 111 -3.90 -3.98 17.34
N TYR A 112 -3.55 -2.91 16.66
CA TYR A 112 -2.55 -1.98 17.10
C TYR A 112 -2.79 -0.59 16.51
N VAL A 113 -2.81 0.42 17.36
CA VAL A 113 -2.82 1.83 16.95
C VAL A 113 -1.53 2.45 17.46
N SER A 114 -0.70 2.89 16.54
CA SER A 114 0.57 3.56 16.86
C SER A 114 0.33 4.87 17.60
N PRO A 115 1.16 5.24 18.60
CA PRO A 115 1.15 6.60 19.18
C PRO A 115 1.35 7.69 18.12
N GLU A 116 2.05 7.37 17.02
CA GLU A 116 2.29 8.27 15.89
C GLU A 116 1.03 8.55 15.06
N ASP A 117 -0.04 7.76 15.21
CA ASP A 117 -1.30 7.96 14.49
C ASP A 117 -1.90 9.34 14.73
N ALA A 118 -1.71 9.91 15.92
CA ALA A 118 -2.16 11.27 16.25
C ALA A 118 -1.60 12.34 15.29
N ASN A 119 -0.41 12.09 14.74
CA ASN A 119 0.31 12.99 13.85
C ASN A 119 0.00 12.78 12.37
N MET A 120 -0.78 11.76 12.01
CA MET A 120 -1.17 11.49 10.63
C MET A 120 -2.29 12.43 10.19
N ILE A 121 -2.41 12.68 8.87
CA ILE A 121 -3.56 13.43 8.32
C ILE A 121 -4.86 12.69 8.61
N ASP A 122 -5.99 13.38 8.67
CA ASP A 122 -7.25 12.77 9.11
C ASP A 122 -7.75 11.65 8.20
N ALA A 123 -7.45 11.74 6.90
CA ALA A 123 -7.74 10.67 5.93
C ALA A 123 -6.93 9.38 6.17
N ALA A 124 -5.76 9.48 6.84
CA ALA A 124 -4.84 8.39 7.11
C ALA A 124 -4.88 7.88 8.56
N LYS A 125 -5.86 8.29 9.35
CA LYS A 125 -6.05 7.75 10.71
C LYS A 125 -6.40 6.28 10.69
N ASN A 126 -5.84 5.51 11.63
CA ASN A 126 -6.24 4.13 11.86
C ASN A 126 -7.63 4.08 12.50
N LYS A 127 -8.67 4.02 11.68
CA LYS A 127 -10.07 4.05 12.11
C LYS A 127 -10.58 2.69 12.60
N THR A 128 -9.93 1.60 12.18
CA THR A 128 -10.38 0.24 12.47
C THR A 128 -9.67 -0.39 13.66
N GLY A 129 -8.54 0.17 14.06
CA GLY A 129 -7.64 -0.41 15.06
C GLY A 129 -6.67 -1.46 14.51
N TYR A 130 -6.77 -1.83 13.21
CA TYR A 130 -5.95 -2.89 12.61
C TYR A 130 -4.94 -2.38 11.60
N PHE A 131 -5.28 -1.34 10.84
CA PHE A 131 -4.55 -0.91 9.66
C PHE A 131 -4.00 0.49 9.86
N SER A 132 -2.70 0.66 9.68
CA SER A 132 -2.02 1.96 9.79
C SER A 132 -1.57 2.42 8.42
N PRO A 133 -2.32 3.33 7.76
CA PRO A 133 -1.89 3.93 6.51
C PRO A 133 -0.61 4.73 6.71
N ALA A 134 0.45 4.42 5.97
CA ALA A 134 1.75 5.06 6.10
C ALA A 134 2.09 5.98 4.92
N PHE A 135 1.74 5.56 3.71
CA PHE A 135 1.96 6.28 2.47
C PHE A 135 0.70 6.23 1.60
N ALA A 136 0.63 7.10 0.61
CA ALA A 136 -0.42 7.04 -0.41
C ALA A 136 0.17 7.14 -1.82
N ASP A 137 -0.59 6.60 -2.77
CA ASP A 137 -0.29 6.70 -4.18
C ASP A 137 -1.60 7.04 -4.93
N PRO A 138 -1.99 8.33 -4.96
CA PRO A 138 -3.26 8.77 -5.50
C PRO A 138 -3.35 8.61 -7.02
N THR A 139 -4.59 8.52 -7.52
CA THR A 139 -4.87 8.51 -8.96
C THR A 139 -4.62 9.87 -9.58
N VAL A 140 -3.92 9.88 -10.71
CA VAL A 140 -3.54 11.08 -11.45
C VAL A 140 -3.61 10.85 -12.96
N PHE A 141 -3.51 11.93 -13.73
CA PHE A 141 -3.14 11.87 -15.15
C PHE A 141 -1.64 12.17 -15.29
N ILE A 142 -0.94 11.40 -16.09
CA ILE A 142 0.36 11.76 -16.65
C ILE A 142 0.12 12.36 -18.05
N VAL A 143 0.50 13.60 -18.26
CA VAL A 143 0.25 14.33 -19.50
C VAL A 143 1.57 14.62 -20.20
N ASN A 144 1.71 14.17 -21.43
CA ASN A 144 2.85 14.53 -22.27
C ASN A 144 2.68 15.98 -22.76
N LYS A 145 3.54 16.89 -22.28
CA LYS A 145 3.43 18.34 -22.53
C LYS A 145 3.56 18.68 -24.01
N LYS A 146 4.46 18.01 -24.71
CA LYS A 146 4.67 18.23 -26.15
C LYS A 146 3.44 17.85 -26.97
N LEU A 147 2.81 16.71 -26.66
CA LEU A 147 1.63 16.24 -27.40
C LEU A 147 0.34 16.98 -26.99
N ALA A 148 0.27 17.45 -25.76
CA ALA A 148 -0.84 18.26 -25.27
C ALA A 148 -0.82 19.68 -25.89
N GLY A 149 0.36 20.25 -26.07
CA GLY A 149 0.49 21.64 -26.56
C GLY A 149 -0.31 22.60 -25.67
N ASP A 150 -1.17 23.40 -26.26
CA ASP A 150 -2.04 24.35 -25.55
C ASP A 150 -3.33 23.73 -25.00
N MET A 151 -3.52 22.41 -25.14
CA MET A 151 -4.71 21.72 -24.69
C MET A 151 -4.76 21.65 -23.17
N LYS A 152 -5.77 22.27 -22.55
CA LYS A 152 -5.97 22.20 -21.11
C LYS A 152 -6.52 20.83 -20.70
N ILE A 153 -5.75 20.08 -19.93
CA ILE A 153 -6.14 18.80 -19.34
C ILE A 153 -6.09 18.95 -17.81
N ALA A 154 -7.25 19.16 -17.18
CA ALA A 154 -7.36 19.48 -15.76
C ALA A 154 -8.39 18.62 -15.01
N GLY A 155 -9.10 17.75 -15.72
CA GLY A 155 -10.14 16.90 -15.11
C GLY A 155 -10.77 15.98 -16.13
N PHE A 156 -11.72 15.18 -15.66
CA PHE A 156 -12.34 14.12 -16.46
C PHE A 156 -13.06 14.62 -17.70
N ASP A 157 -13.71 15.81 -17.65
CA ASP A 157 -14.38 16.37 -18.83
C ASP A 157 -13.43 16.62 -20.00
N ASN A 158 -12.19 16.97 -19.71
CA ASN A 158 -11.19 17.21 -20.74
C ASN A 158 -10.81 15.94 -21.50
N LEU A 159 -10.98 14.76 -20.89
CA LEU A 159 -10.71 13.47 -21.53
C LEU A 159 -11.70 13.13 -22.65
N LEU A 160 -12.84 13.81 -22.69
CA LEU A 160 -13.84 13.66 -23.78
C LEU A 160 -13.55 14.57 -24.98
N ASN A 161 -12.48 15.37 -24.96
CA ASN A 161 -12.08 16.19 -26.10
C ASN A 161 -11.82 15.27 -27.31
N PRO A 162 -12.48 15.49 -28.46
CA PRO A 162 -12.29 14.69 -29.68
C PRO A 162 -10.83 14.67 -30.19
N ALA A 163 -10.05 15.71 -29.90
CA ALA A 163 -8.62 15.77 -30.24
C ALA A 163 -7.78 14.70 -29.49
N LEU A 164 -8.31 14.14 -28.39
CA LEU A 164 -7.70 13.06 -27.63
C LEU A 164 -8.14 11.66 -28.07
N LYS A 165 -9.01 11.56 -29.11
CA LYS A 165 -9.47 10.24 -29.55
C LYS A 165 -8.29 9.34 -29.95
N GLY A 166 -8.21 8.15 -29.32
CA GLY A 166 -7.12 7.18 -29.49
C GLY A 166 -5.76 7.62 -28.93
N LYS A 167 -5.71 8.75 -28.18
CA LYS A 167 -4.49 9.29 -27.58
C LYS A 167 -4.46 9.24 -26.05
N ILE A 168 -5.39 8.49 -25.47
CA ILE A 168 -5.48 8.28 -24.02
C ILE A 168 -5.04 6.85 -23.70
N ALA A 169 -4.03 6.71 -22.86
CA ALA A 169 -3.63 5.42 -22.29
C ALA A 169 -4.42 5.16 -21.01
N CYS A 170 -5.12 4.04 -20.96
CA CYS A 170 -5.81 3.58 -19.77
C CYS A 170 -5.70 2.06 -19.66
N GLY A 171 -5.56 1.53 -18.46
CA GLY A 171 -5.61 0.09 -18.19
C GLY A 171 -7.05 -0.43 -18.21
N ASP A 172 -7.20 -1.76 -18.31
CA ASP A 172 -8.49 -2.41 -18.17
C ASP A 172 -8.87 -2.55 -16.69
N PRO A 173 -9.98 -1.93 -16.21
CA PRO A 173 -10.46 -2.03 -14.83
C PRO A 173 -10.74 -3.45 -14.35
N ALA A 174 -11.05 -4.39 -15.23
CA ALA A 174 -11.26 -5.78 -14.87
C ALA A 174 -9.95 -6.50 -14.49
N ASN A 175 -8.80 -6.04 -15.01
CA ASN A 175 -7.52 -6.71 -14.89
C ASN A 175 -6.45 -5.92 -14.12
N SER A 176 -6.68 -4.63 -13.88
CA SER A 176 -5.73 -3.72 -13.23
C SER A 176 -6.37 -2.98 -12.06
N SER A 177 -5.79 -3.09 -10.86
CA SER A 177 -6.28 -2.38 -9.68
C SER A 177 -6.19 -0.85 -9.84
N SER A 178 -5.13 -0.34 -10.48
CA SER A 178 -5.02 1.09 -10.77
C SER A 178 -6.10 1.57 -11.73
N ALA A 179 -6.36 0.80 -12.80
CA ALA A 179 -7.42 1.14 -13.74
C ALA A 179 -8.80 1.06 -13.09
N PHE A 180 -9.02 0.10 -12.17
CA PHE A 180 -10.24 0.05 -11.39
C PHE A 180 -10.42 1.30 -10.52
N GLN A 181 -9.37 1.78 -9.85
CA GLN A 181 -9.44 3.02 -9.08
C GLN A 181 -9.68 4.25 -9.96
N VAL A 182 -9.09 4.30 -11.15
CA VAL A 182 -9.38 5.35 -12.13
C VAL A 182 -10.85 5.29 -12.57
N LEU A 183 -11.40 4.12 -12.84
CA LEU A 183 -12.83 3.96 -13.13
C LEU A 183 -13.68 4.47 -11.97
N MET A 184 -13.35 4.09 -10.73
CA MET A 184 -14.08 4.59 -9.56
C MET A 184 -13.99 6.12 -9.45
N ALA A 185 -12.82 6.72 -9.74
CA ALA A 185 -12.69 8.17 -9.76
C ALA A 185 -13.59 8.83 -10.81
N MET A 186 -13.73 8.24 -12.01
CA MET A 186 -14.67 8.70 -13.03
C MET A 186 -16.12 8.61 -12.54
N LEU A 187 -16.50 7.47 -11.97
CA LEU A 187 -17.86 7.22 -11.50
C LEU A 187 -18.25 8.19 -10.36
N TYR A 188 -17.37 8.42 -9.40
CA TYR A 188 -17.60 9.40 -8.33
C TYR A 188 -17.61 10.85 -8.86
N ALA A 189 -16.78 11.17 -9.86
CA ALA A 189 -16.73 12.51 -10.46
C ALA A 189 -17.97 12.85 -11.26
N LYS A 190 -18.64 11.84 -11.85
CA LYS A 190 -19.74 12.02 -12.80
C LYS A 190 -21.08 11.50 -12.29
N GLY A 191 -21.06 10.83 -11.14
CA GLY A 191 -22.27 10.31 -10.51
C GLY A 191 -23.20 11.41 -10.06
N LYS A 192 -24.49 11.29 -10.44
CA LYS A 192 -25.53 12.20 -9.97
C LYS A 192 -25.71 12.05 -8.46
N ASP A 193 -25.76 13.17 -7.77
CA ASP A 193 -25.92 13.23 -6.31
C ASP A 193 -24.87 12.40 -5.53
N GLY A 194 -23.71 12.13 -6.16
CA GLY A 194 -22.62 11.35 -5.59
C GLY A 194 -22.80 9.84 -5.70
N ASP A 195 -23.81 9.37 -6.42
CA ASP A 195 -24.01 7.93 -6.71
C ASP A 195 -23.12 7.46 -7.86
N PRO A 196 -22.06 6.65 -7.59
CA PRO A 196 -21.17 6.15 -8.64
C PRO A 196 -21.85 5.16 -9.59
N MET A 197 -23.03 4.62 -9.24
CA MET A 197 -23.76 3.69 -10.11
C MET A 197 -24.86 4.37 -10.92
N SER A 198 -24.99 5.70 -10.82
CA SER A 198 -26.00 6.44 -11.57
C SER A 198 -25.85 6.30 -13.10
N PRO A 199 -26.95 6.39 -13.86
CA PRO A 199 -26.90 6.36 -15.32
C PRO A 199 -25.98 7.45 -15.93
N GLU A 200 -25.89 8.62 -15.27
CA GLU A 200 -25.05 9.73 -15.70
C GLU A 200 -23.55 9.39 -15.60
N ALA A 201 -23.14 8.68 -14.53
CA ALA A 201 -21.77 8.22 -14.37
C ALA A 201 -21.38 7.24 -15.50
N TRP A 202 -22.24 6.30 -15.79
CA TRP A 202 -21.99 5.30 -16.84
C TRP A 202 -22.11 5.89 -18.26
N ALA A 203 -22.97 6.87 -18.48
CA ALA A 203 -23.00 7.62 -19.75
C ALA A 203 -21.69 8.37 -20.01
N TYR A 204 -21.03 8.91 -18.96
CA TYR A 204 -19.68 9.45 -19.09
C TYR A 204 -18.68 8.35 -19.47
N VAL A 205 -18.72 7.19 -18.82
CA VAL A 205 -17.83 6.05 -19.11
C VAL A 205 -17.98 5.58 -20.55
N ASP A 206 -19.19 5.50 -21.09
CA ASP A 206 -19.44 5.17 -22.51
C ASP A 206 -18.74 6.13 -23.47
N ASN A 207 -18.85 7.43 -23.21
CA ASN A 207 -18.17 8.44 -24.02
C ASN A 207 -16.65 8.37 -23.87
N PHE A 208 -16.16 8.08 -22.67
CA PHE A 208 -14.73 7.86 -22.40
C PHE A 208 -14.21 6.64 -23.19
N ILE A 209 -14.90 5.50 -23.15
CA ILE A 209 -14.53 4.29 -23.90
C ILE A 209 -14.42 4.59 -25.41
N LYS A 210 -15.40 5.34 -25.97
CA LYS A 210 -15.37 5.78 -27.38
C LYS A 210 -14.17 6.67 -27.69
N ASN A 211 -13.77 7.53 -26.74
CA ASN A 211 -12.64 8.44 -26.93
C ASN A 211 -11.27 7.74 -26.74
N VAL A 212 -11.19 6.71 -25.89
CA VAL A 212 -10.02 5.81 -25.79
C VAL A 212 -9.86 4.96 -27.05
N ASP A 213 -10.88 4.91 -27.91
CA ASP A 213 -10.96 4.08 -29.13
C ASP A 213 -10.95 2.57 -28.80
N GLY A 214 -11.51 2.20 -27.64
CA GLY A 214 -11.67 0.81 -27.17
C GLY A 214 -10.36 0.04 -26.89
N LYS A 215 -9.22 0.73 -26.84
CA LYS A 215 -7.90 0.13 -26.63
C LYS A 215 -7.44 0.29 -25.18
N PHE A 216 -7.71 -0.72 -24.35
CA PHE A 216 -7.23 -0.74 -22.97
C PHE A 216 -5.95 -1.56 -22.83
N LEU A 217 -4.98 -1.02 -22.07
CA LEU A 217 -3.67 -1.62 -21.89
C LEU A 217 -3.67 -2.68 -20.79
N ASN A 218 -2.82 -3.67 -20.91
CA ASN A 218 -2.78 -4.82 -20.00
C ASN A 218 -2.06 -4.52 -18.66
N SER A 219 -1.37 -3.39 -18.54
CA SER A 219 -0.64 -3.03 -17.32
C SER A 219 -0.57 -1.53 -17.11
N SER A 220 -0.51 -1.10 -15.85
CA SER A 220 -0.26 0.30 -15.49
C SER A 220 1.13 0.78 -15.97
N GLY A 221 2.13 -0.12 -16.00
CA GLY A 221 3.44 0.16 -16.54
C GLY A 221 3.41 0.63 -18.00
N ALA A 222 2.58 0.00 -18.83
CA ALA A 222 2.39 0.41 -20.21
C ALA A 222 1.70 1.78 -20.33
N VAL A 223 0.80 2.12 -19.39
CA VAL A 223 0.08 3.40 -19.38
C VAL A 223 1.04 4.57 -19.18
N HIS A 224 1.77 4.59 -18.06
CA HIS A 224 2.66 5.73 -17.78
C HIS A 224 3.88 5.77 -18.70
N LYS A 225 4.40 4.61 -19.11
CA LYS A 225 5.47 4.53 -20.08
C LYS A 225 5.05 5.10 -21.45
N GLY A 226 3.87 4.69 -21.94
CA GLY A 226 3.38 5.15 -23.25
C GLY A 226 3.13 6.66 -23.30
N ALA A 227 2.64 7.28 -22.20
CA ALA A 227 2.52 8.72 -22.12
C ALA A 227 3.89 9.41 -22.04
N ALA A 228 4.84 8.87 -21.26
CA ALA A 228 6.18 9.45 -21.13
C ALA A 228 6.97 9.36 -22.44
N ASP A 229 6.87 8.25 -23.17
CA ASP A 229 7.55 8.03 -24.45
C ASP A 229 6.89 8.78 -25.63
N GLY A 230 5.72 9.40 -25.43
CA GLY A 230 5.01 10.17 -26.46
C GLY A 230 4.15 9.30 -27.41
N GLU A 231 3.80 8.08 -27.00
CA GLU A 231 2.82 7.26 -27.72
C GLU A 231 1.37 7.76 -27.47
N TYR A 232 1.14 8.30 -26.27
CA TYR A 232 -0.16 8.85 -25.84
C TYR A 232 0.01 10.27 -25.29
N THR A 233 -1.03 11.08 -25.47
CA THR A 233 -1.06 12.43 -24.91
C THR A 233 -1.31 12.41 -23.41
N VAL A 234 -2.17 11.49 -22.95
CA VAL A 234 -2.57 11.37 -21.54
C VAL A 234 -2.52 9.90 -21.13
N GLY A 235 -1.97 9.62 -19.95
CA GLY A 235 -2.08 8.31 -19.29
C GLY A 235 -2.82 8.45 -17.97
N LEU A 236 -3.75 7.53 -17.69
CA LEU A 236 -4.47 7.49 -16.42
C LEU A 236 -3.80 6.47 -15.50
N THR A 237 -3.17 6.95 -14.43
CA THR A 237 -2.27 6.16 -13.60
C THR A 237 -2.26 6.65 -12.14
N TRP A 238 -1.23 6.35 -11.39
CA TRP A 238 -0.98 6.88 -10.04
C TRP A 238 0.22 7.83 -9.99
N GLU A 239 0.31 8.53 -8.87
CA GLU A 239 1.29 9.59 -8.70
C GLU A 239 2.74 9.09 -8.72
N ASP A 240 3.06 8.01 -7.98
CA ASP A 240 4.46 7.55 -7.83
C ASP A 240 5.17 7.32 -9.17
N PRO A 241 4.66 6.51 -10.12
CA PRO A 241 5.32 6.35 -11.41
C PRO A 241 5.30 7.64 -12.25
N ALA A 242 4.19 8.41 -12.23
CA ALA A 242 4.10 9.65 -13.00
C ALA A 242 5.10 10.70 -12.49
N ALA A 243 5.20 10.91 -11.18
CA ALA A 243 6.17 11.81 -10.56
C ALA A 243 7.62 11.33 -10.75
N THR A 244 7.83 10.00 -10.83
CA THR A 244 9.15 9.43 -11.15
C THR A 244 9.63 9.86 -12.54
N TYR A 245 8.75 9.91 -13.54
CA TYR A 245 9.10 10.43 -14.86
C TYR A 245 9.43 11.93 -14.81
N VAL A 246 8.65 12.74 -14.07
CA VAL A 246 8.96 14.17 -13.86
C VAL A 246 10.32 14.35 -13.17
N LYS A 247 10.55 13.61 -12.08
CA LYS A 247 11.84 13.62 -11.35
C LYS A 247 13.03 13.30 -12.25
N ASN A 248 12.86 12.40 -13.21
CA ASN A 248 13.88 11.98 -14.15
C ASN A 248 13.99 12.89 -15.39
N GLY A 249 13.26 14.00 -15.43
CA GLY A 249 13.36 15.00 -16.49
C GLY A 249 12.58 14.69 -17.76
N ALA A 250 11.63 13.76 -17.73
CA ALA A 250 10.74 13.54 -18.86
C ALA A 250 9.84 14.77 -19.09
N ASP A 251 9.49 15.05 -20.35
CA ASP A 251 8.64 16.19 -20.73
C ASP A 251 7.14 15.86 -20.49
N VAL A 252 6.83 15.54 -19.24
CA VAL A 252 5.48 15.24 -18.78
C VAL A 252 5.13 16.09 -17.56
N GLU A 253 3.84 16.13 -17.24
CA GLU A 253 3.33 16.70 -15.99
C GLU A 253 2.37 15.73 -15.30
N VAL A 254 2.28 15.86 -13.97
CA VAL A 254 1.30 15.15 -13.12
C VAL A 254 0.12 16.06 -12.90
N VAL A 255 -1.07 15.61 -13.29
CA VAL A 255 -2.31 16.38 -13.15
C VAL A 255 -3.26 15.62 -12.23
N PHE A 256 -3.62 16.25 -11.11
CA PHE A 256 -4.73 15.80 -10.26
C PHE A 256 -6.05 16.28 -10.85
N PRO A 257 -7.03 15.39 -11.07
CA PRO A 257 -8.34 15.81 -11.56
C PRO A 257 -8.98 16.84 -10.63
N LYS A 258 -9.48 17.94 -11.21
CA LYS A 258 -10.15 19.02 -10.46
C LYS A 258 -11.41 18.56 -9.72
N GLU A 259 -12.05 17.50 -10.19
CA GLU A 259 -13.23 16.90 -9.59
C GLU A 259 -12.89 16.15 -8.28
N GLY A 260 -11.68 15.65 -8.17
CA GLY A 260 -11.15 14.92 -7.03
C GLY A 260 -10.25 13.76 -7.43
N ALA A 261 -9.36 13.40 -6.52
CA ALA A 261 -8.53 12.21 -6.61
C ALA A 261 -8.97 11.19 -5.55
N ILE A 262 -8.80 9.91 -5.88
CA ILE A 262 -8.82 8.83 -4.89
C ILE A 262 -7.44 8.77 -4.26
N PHE A 263 -7.41 8.70 -2.94
CA PHE A 263 -6.19 8.79 -2.14
C PHE A 263 -6.04 7.55 -1.26
N PRO A 264 -5.76 6.38 -1.86
CA PRO A 264 -5.66 5.13 -1.11
C PRO A 264 -4.46 5.16 -0.17
N GLY A 265 -4.72 4.97 1.11
CA GLY A 265 -3.68 4.80 2.11
C GLY A 265 -3.11 3.38 2.05
N GLU A 266 -1.83 3.26 1.72
CA GLU A 266 -1.13 1.99 1.79
C GLU A 266 -0.81 1.64 3.22
N SER A 267 -1.39 0.52 3.69
CA SER A 267 -1.36 0.16 5.10
C SER A 267 -0.22 -0.77 5.47
N VAL A 268 0.21 -0.65 6.71
CA VAL A 268 1.08 -1.58 7.42
C VAL A 268 0.33 -2.14 8.63
N GLN A 269 0.35 -3.44 8.82
CA GLN A 269 -0.39 -4.14 9.86
C GLN A 269 0.36 -5.34 10.42
N ILE A 270 0.07 -5.66 11.69
CA ILE A 270 0.66 -6.81 12.38
C ILE A 270 -0.16 -8.06 12.04
N ILE A 271 0.52 -9.12 11.61
CA ILE A 271 -0.11 -10.42 11.36
C ILE A 271 -0.52 -11.03 12.71
N LYS A 272 -1.73 -11.58 12.79
CA LYS A 272 -2.24 -12.20 14.02
C LYS A 272 -1.37 -13.36 14.45
N GLY A 273 -0.99 -13.37 15.74
CA GLY A 273 -0.08 -14.38 16.28
C GLY A 273 1.38 -14.20 15.85
N ALA A 274 1.78 -13.00 15.38
CA ALA A 274 3.17 -12.66 15.08
C ALA A 274 4.10 -13.04 16.21
N LYS A 275 5.24 -13.67 15.88
CA LYS A 275 6.22 -14.18 16.87
C LYS A 275 7.00 -13.05 17.51
N HIS A 276 7.15 -11.92 16.82
CA HIS A 276 7.95 -10.76 17.24
C HIS A 276 7.04 -9.53 17.36
N MET A 277 6.08 -9.60 18.28
CA MET A 277 5.01 -8.62 18.46
C MET A 277 5.55 -7.20 18.77
N GLU A 278 6.49 -7.10 19.72
CA GLU A 278 7.04 -5.80 20.11
C GLU A 278 7.92 -5.19 19.02
N ASN A 279 8.63 -6.03 18.24
CA ASN A 279 9.37 -5.56 17.08
C ASN A 279 8.43 -5.11 15.95
N ALA A 280 7.29 -5.80 15.77
CA ALA A 280 6.27 -5.43 14.79
C ALA A 280 5.63 -4.07 15.14
N LYS A 281 5.31 -3.81 16.41
CA LYS A 281 4.83 -2.50 16.87
C LYS A 281 5.86 -1.40 16.60
N LYS A 282 7.13 -1.63 16.95
CA LYS A 282 8.23 -0.69 16.66
C LYS A 282 8.35 -0.38 15.17
N PHE A 283 8.13 -1.38 14.32
CA PHE A 283 8.19 -1.18 12.87
C PHE A 283 7.07 -0.26 12.39
N ILE A 284 5.84 -0.44 12.86
CA ILE A 284 4.71 0.46 12.53
C ILE A 284 5.00 1.87 13.04
N ASP A 285 5.43 2.03 14.30
CA ASP A 285 5.76 3.33 14.87
C ASP A 285 6.86 4.04 14.06
N PHE A 286 7.90 3.29 13.66
CA PHE A 286 8.96 3.80 12.83
C PHE A 286 8.48 4.26 11.46
N MET A 287 7.60 3.50 10.81
CA MET A 287 7.00 3.83 9.51
C MET A 287 6.22 5.15 9.55
N LEU A 288 5.51 5.41 10.66
CA LEU A 288 4.71 6.62 10.86
C LEU A 288 5.53 7.77 11.46
N SER A 289 6.79 7.53 11.86
CA SER A 289 7.63 8.54 12.50
C SER A 289 7.94 9.70 11.56
N GLN A 290 8.14 10.89 12.14
CA GLN A 290 8.52 12.08 11.38
C GLN A 290 9.74 11.84 10.50
N LYS A 291 10.75 11.15 11.05
CA LYS A 291 12.01 10.86 10.36
C LYS A 291 11.81 10.14 9.03
N ILE A 292 11.03 9.07 9.01
CA ILE A 292 10.80 8.28 7.79
C ILE A 292 9.85 8.99 6.84
N GLN A 293 8.81 9.61 7.34
CA GLN A 293 7.86 10.35 6.54
C GLN A 293 8.52 11.56 5.84
N GLU A 294 9.40 12.31 6.53
CA GLU A 294 10.19 13.40 5.93
C GLU A 294 11.23 12.87 4.92
N ALA A 295 11.90 11.77 5.24
CA ALA A 295 12.85 11.17 4.32
C ALA A 295 12.17 10.73 3.02
N ALA A 296 11.00 10.10 3.11
CA ALA A 296 10.22 9.71 1.95
C ALA A 296 9.75 10.94 1.15
N GLY A 297 9.16 11.94 1.80
CA GLY A 297 8.68 13.15 1.14
C GLY A 297 9.78 13.92 0.41
N LYS A 298 11.01 13.87 0.93
CA LYS A 298 12.18 14.55 0.32
C LYS A 298 12.79 13.76 -0.84
N THR A 299 12.78 12.43 -0.79
CA THR A 299 13.63 11.62 -1.69
C THR A 299 12.85 10.72 -2.64
N LEU A 300 11.62 10.37 -2.28
CA LEU A 300 10.78 9.47 -3.05
C LEU A 300 9.64 10.21 -3.76
N THR A 301 8.92 9.47 -4.55
CA THR A 301 7.75 9.90 -5.31
C THR A 301 6.42 9.37 -4.73
N VAL A 302 6.51 8.55 -3.67
CA VAL A 302 5.36 8.17 -2.85
C VAL A 302 4.98 9.30 -1.88
N ARG A 303 3.71 9.44 -1.58
CA ARG A 303 3.21 10.52 -0.74
C ARG A 303 3.16 10.11 0.74
N PRO A 304 3.96 10.76 1.62
CA PRO A 304 3.84 10.57 3.06
C PRO A 304 2.51 11.10 3.58
N LEU A 305 1.99 10.45 4.62
CA LEU A 305 0.69 10.77 5.21
C LEU A 305 0.76 11.47 6.56
N ARG A 306 1.94 11.86 7.01
CA ARG A 306 2.13 12.63 8.23
C ARG A 306 1.90 14.13 8.00
N LYS A 307 1.24 14.79 8.96
CA LYS A 307 1.01 16.23 8.95
C LYS A 307 2.34 16.99 8.92
N GLY A 308 2.40 18.09 8.15
CA GLY A 308 3.52 19.01 8.12
C GLY A 308 4.76 18.51 7.36
N VAL A 309 4.72 17.34 6.75
CA VAL A 309 5.82 16.83 5.92
C VAL A 309 5.90 17.63 4.62
N LYS A 310 7.10 18.15 4.32
CA LYS A 310 7.37 18.80 3.04
C LYS A 310 7.70 17.77 1.97
N LEU A 311 7.09 17.95 0.81
CA LEU A 311 7.35 17.15 -0.37
C LEU A 311 8.49 17.77 -1.19
N ALA A 312 9.09 16.99 -2.07
CA ALA A 312 10.03 17.48 -3.07
C ALA A 312 9.32 18.43 -4.06
N ASP A 313 10.07 19.37 -4.64
CA ASP A 313 9.51 20.44 -5.49
C ASP A 313 8.80 19.93 -6.77
N TYR A 314 9.11 18.70 -7.19
CA TYR A 314 8.44 18.06 -8.33
C TYR A 314 7.11 17.39 -7.96
N MET A 315 6.73 17.36 -6.67
CA MET A 315 5.49 16.80 -6.19
C MET A 315 4.44 17.89 -5.97
N THR A 316 3.20 17.63 -6.33
CA THR A 316 2.08 18.55 -6.07
C THR A 316 1.87 18.72 -4.57
N PRO A 317 1.79 19.95 -4.01
CA PRO A 317 1.52 20.16 -2.59
C PRO A 317 0.21 19.52 -2.15
N GLN A 318 0.21 18.88 -0.97
CA GLN A 318 -0.91 18.09 -0.44
C GLN A 318 -2.21 18.89 -0.30
N ASP A 319 -2.10 20.13 0.12
CA ASP A 319 -3.23 21.06 0.39
C ASP A 319 -3.89 21.61 -0.89
N THR A 320 -3.25 21.41 -2.05
CA THR A 320 -3.80 21.83 -3.35
C THR A 320 -4.60 20.72 -4.05
N ILE A 321 -4.58 19.50 -3.53
CA ILE A 321 -5.23 18.35 -4.15
C ILE A 321 -6.69 18.29 -3.70
N ALA A 322 -7.61 18.33 -4.67
CA ALA A 322 -9.01 18.04 -4.41
C ALA A 322 -9.20 16.54 -4.13
N LEU A 323 -9.86 16.19 -3.05
CA LEU A 323 -10.24 14.81 -2.72
C LEU A 323 -11.75 14.65 -2.80
N PHE A 324 -12.21 13.48 -3.20
CA PHE A 324 -13.64 13.16 -3.14
C PHE A 324 -14.09 13.10 -1.68
N LYS A 325 -15.07 13.92 -1.32
CA LYS A 325 -15.62 13.99 0.05
C LYS A 325 -16.53 12.82 0.41
N ASN A 326 -17.14 12.23 -0.62
CA ASN A 326 -18.11 11.15 -0.52
C ASN A 326 -17.55 9.79 -0.95
N TYR A 327 -16.24 9.66 -1.13
CA TYR A 327 -15.62 8.38 -1.48
C TYR A 327 -15.71 7.43 -0.30
N ASP A 328 -16.47 6.36 -0.48
CA ASP A 328 -16.67 5.30 0.51
C ASP A 328 -15.89 4.05 0.08
N GLU A 329 -14.73 3.87 0.70
CA GLU A 329 -13.89 2.71 0.44
C GLU A 329 -14.60 1.39 0.75
N GLY A 330 -15.39 1.32 1.82
CA GLY A 330 -16.13 0.12 2.21
C GLY A 330 -17.16 -0.26 1.16
N TRP A 331 -17.90 0.72 0.64
CA TRP A 331 -18.83 0.53 -0.45
C TRP A 331 -18.12 0.01 -1.70
N VAL A 332 -16.99 0.64 -2.08
CA VAL A 332 -16.19 0.24 -3.26
C VAL A 332 -15.70 -1.20 -3.15
N ALA A 333 -15.21 -1.61 -1.99
CA ALA A 333 -14.79 -2.99 -1.75
C ALA A 333 -15.94 -3.99 -1.90
N ALA A 334 -17.11 -3.67 -1.33
CA ALA A 334 -18.30 -4.52 -1.38
C ALA A 334 -18.87 -4.67 -2.79
N HIS A 335 -18.84 -3.61 -3.61
CA HIS A 335 -19.44 -3.57 -4.95
C HIS A 335 -18.46 -3.78 -6.10
N LYS A 336 -17.19 -4.08 -5.83
CA LYS A 336 -16.18 -4.25 -6.87
C LYS A 336 -16.58 -5.21 -8.00
N LYS A 337 -17.19 -6.34 -7.65
CA LYS A 337 -17.63 -7.34 -8.65
C LYS A 337 -18.74 -6.79 -9.54
N GLU A 338 -19.67 -6.06 -8.98
CA GLU A 338 -20.79 -5.44 -9.67
C GLU A 338 -20.29 -4.34 -10.64
N VAL A 339 -19.42 -3.44 -10.16
CA VAL A 339 -18.81 -2.39 -10.97
C VAL A 339 -18.01 -2.98 -12.13
N VAL A 340 -17.24 -4.04 -11.91
CA VAL A 340 -16.48 -4.71 -12.99
C VAL A 340 -17.41 -5.41 -13.98
N ALA A 341 -18.52 -5.99 -13.53
CA ALA A 341 -19.49 -6.60 -14.43
C ALA A 341 -20.17 -5.54 -15.33
N GLU A 342 -20.54 -4.39 -14.75
CA GLU A 342 -21.13 -3.28 -15.52
C GLU A 342 -20.11 -2.67 -16.50
N TRP A 343 -18.85 -2.49 -16.08
CA TRP A 343 -17.76 -2.09 -16.97
C TRP A 343 -17.65 -3.00 -18.19
N ASN A 344 -17.63 -4.32 -18.00
CA ASN A 344 -17.51 -5.28 -19.11
C ASN A 344 -18.68 -5.16 -20.09
N LYS A 345 -19.89 -4.98 -19.59
CA LYS A 345 -21.09 -4.78 -20.41
C LYS A 345 -20.99 -3.51 -21.28
N HIS A 346 -20.57 -2.37 -20.69
CA HIS A 346 -20.35 -1.12 -21.41
C HIS A 346 -19.24 -1.26 -22.47
N LEU A 347 -18.16 -1.96 -22.13
CA LEU A 347 -17.05 -2.22 -23.05
C LEU A 347 -17.48 -3.12 -24.22
N GLU A 348 -18.28 -4.16 -23.98
CA GLU A 348 -18.83 -5.01 -25.04
C GLU A 348 -19.77 -4.25 -25.97
N ASN A 349 -20.67 -3.43 -25.42
CA ASN A 349 -21.59 -2.60 -26.20
C ASN A 349 -20.85 -1.60 -27.11
N SER A 350 -19.69 -1.10 -26.67
CA SER A 350 -18.89 -0.16 -27.47
C SER A 350 -18.20 -0.78 -28.69
N ARG A 351 -18.13 -2.12 -28.75
CA ARG A 351 -17.51 -2.89 -29.84
C ARG A 351 -18.51 -3.33 -30.93
N GLN A 352 -19.81 -3.15 -30.68
CA GLN A 352 -20.87 -3.40 -31.61
C GLN A 352 -21.17 -2.15 -32.44
#